data_96623833bb94dbe21c40472e3ba744ff
#
_entry.id   96623833bb94dbe21c40472e3ba744ff
#
_cell.length_a   1.000
_cell.length_b   1.000
_cell.length_c   1.000
_cell.angle_alpha   90.00
_cell.angle_beta   90.00
_cell.angle_gamma   90.00
#
_symmetry.space_group_name_H-M   'P 1'
#
loop_
_entity.id
_entity.type
_entity.pdbx_description
1 polymer ?
#
loop_
_entity_poly.entity_id
_entity_poly.type
_entity_poly.pdbx_seq_one_letter_code
_entity_poly.pdbx_strand_id
1 'polypeptide(L)'
;MKEEPKQKAAAPGLVYFHIPLPEFSSFTSSNFTGVKQEGISSPSINSGFFASMVEAGDVKAAFIGHDHVNDFSGKLNGIQLCYAGGFGYHAYGKAGWSRRARVVSVQLEKSDGGEWRGVKSIKTWKRLDDPHLTTIDSEVLWNRGSNGMTFSCRVCMTVNP
;
A
#
# COMPACT_ATOMS: atom_id res chain seq x y z
N MET A 1 -17.81 -33.83 7.78
CA MET A 1 -17.05 -32.58 7.60
C MET A 1 -18.01 -31.53 7.08
N LYS A 2 -18.14 -30.39 7.76
CA LYS A 2 -18.92 -29.27 7.21
C LYS A 2 -18.07 -28.65 6.09
N GLU A 3 -18.60 -28.63 4.85
CA GLU A 3 -17.95 -27.89 3.77
C GLU A 3 -17.87 -26.41 4.19
N GLU A 4 -16.67 -25.83 4.15
CA GLU A 4 -16.52 -24.39 4.30
C GLU A 4 -17.28 -23.68 3.18
N PRO A 5 -18.01 -22.59 3.48
CA PRO A 5 -18.74 -21.86 2.46
C PRO A 5 -17.76 -21.31 1.44
N LYS A 6 -17.88 -21.73 0.17
CA LYS A 6 -17.07 -21.22 -0.94
C LYS A 6 -17.19 -19.69 -1.00
N GLN A 7 -16.06 -19.00 -0.90
CA GLN A 7 -16.00 -17.56 -1.05
C GLN A 7 -16.56 -17.17 -2.43
N LYS A 8 -17.63 -16.37 -2.46
CA LYS A 8 -18.33 -15.99 -3.70
C LYS A 8 -17.54 -15.04 -4.61
N ALA A 9 -16.54 -14.35 -4.07
CA ALA A 9 -15.63 -13.47 -4.80
C ALA A 9 -14.30 -13.40 -4.05
N ALA A 10 -13.20 -13.19 -4.78
CA ALA A 10 -11.89 -12.99 -4.18
C ALA A 10 -11.89 -11.73 -3.29
N ALA A 11 -11.34 -11.84 -2.09
CA ALA A 11 -11.14 -10.70 -1.21
C ALA A 11 -10.03 -9.79 -1.76
N PRO A 12 -10.13 -8.45 -1.62
CA PRO A 12 -9.06 -7.56 -2.04
C PRO A 12 -7.80 -7.82 -1.23
N GLY A 13 -6.74 -8.22 -1.92
CA GLY A 13 -5.44 -8.55 -1.37
C GLY A 13 -4.51 -7.34 -1.25
N LEU A 14 -3.65 -7.37 -0.23
CA LEU A 14 -2.52 -6.45 -0.06
C LEU A 14 -1.23 -7.28 -0.02
N VAL A 15 -0.21 -6.82 -0.73
CA VAL A 15 1.09 -7.49 -0.80
C VAL A 15 2.16 -6.58 -0.23
N TYR A 16 3.10 -7.15 0.52
CA TYR A 16 4.18 -6.45 1.19
C TYR A 16 5.50 -7.17 0.95
N PHE A 17 6.48 -6.44 0.45
CA PHE A 17 7.85 -6.95 0.25
C PHE A 17 8.84 -5.78 0.29
N HIS A 18 10.15 -6.07 0.35
CA HIS A 18 11.16 -5.06 0.58
C HIS A 18 11.68 -4.44 -0.71
N ILE A 19 12.21 -5.27 -1.61
CA ILE A 19 12.90 -4.82 -2.84
C ILE A 19 11.87 -4.45 -3.91
N PRO A 20 11.96 -3.25 -4.52
CA PRO A 20 11.00 -2.82 -5.55
C PRO A 20 11.04 -3.72 -6.79
N LEU A 21 9.90 -3.88 -7.45
CA LEU A 21 9.81 -4.51 -8.75
C LEU A 21 10.23 -3.52 -9.85
N PRO A 22 10.73 -4.00 -11.00
CA PRO A 22 11.08 -3.14 -12.14
C PRO A 22 9.97 -2.20 -12.60
N GLU A 23 8.70 -2.61 -12.42
CA GLU A 23 7.50 -1.87 -12.79
C GLU A 23 7.33 -0.54 -12.04
N PHE A 24 7.95 -0.37 -10.87
CA PHE A 24 8.01 0.92 -10.19
C PHE A 24 8.73 2.02 -10.99
N SER A 25 9.56 1.62 -11.97
CA SER A 25 10.21 2.56 -12.89
C SER A 25 9.24 3.22 -13.89
N SER A 26 8.05 2.66 -14.09
CA SER A 26 7.04 3.18 -15.03
C SER A 26 6.41 4.50 -14.59
N PHE A 27 6.64 4.94 -13.36
CA PHE A 27 6.07 6.18 -12.86
C PHE A 27 6.92 7.39 -13.22
N THR A 28 6.26 8.38 -13.85
CA THR A 28 6.79 9.70 -14.20
C THR A 28 6.10 10.75 -13.35
N SER A 29 6.60 11.97 -13.31
CA SER A 29 6.12 13.05 -12.44
C SER A 29 4.62 13.39 -12.54
N SER A 30 3.93 12.90 -13.56
CA SER A 30 2.52 13.20 -13.82
C SER A 30 1.53 12.13 -13.34
N ASN A 31 2.00 10.95 -12.90
CA ASN A 31 1.13 9.81 -12.65
C ASN A 31 1.33 9.12 -11.28
N PHE A 32 1.83 9.86 -10.29
CA PHE A 32 1.95 9.39 -8.93
C PHE A 32 1.70 10.50 -7.90
N THR A 33 1.36 10.11 -6.67
CA THR A 33 1.28 10.98 -5.48
C THR A 33 2.53 10.77 -4.64
N GLY A 34 3.07 11.83 -4.05
CA GLY A 34 4.27 11.77 -3.19
C GLY A 34 5.53 12.19 -3.91
N VAL A 35 6.68 11.67 -3.48
CA VAL A 35 8.00 12.12 -3.90
C VAL A 35 8.85 10.96 -4.38
N LYS A 36 9.53 11.15 -5.53
CA LYS A 36 10.52 10.25 -6.11
C LYS A 36 11.85 11.01 -6.22
N GLN A 37 12.79 10.75 -5.32
CA GLN A 37 14.06 11.48 -5.22
C GLN A 37 15.27 10.65 -5.59
N GLU A 38 15.12 9.35 -5.77
CA GLU A 38 16.20 8.45 -6.17
C GLU A 38 15.73 7.42 -7.19
N GLY A 39 16.67 6.72 -7.81
CA GLY A 39 16.40 5.62 -8.73
C GLY A 39 15.67 4.46 -8.07
N ILE A 40 15.10 3.58 -8.87
CA ILE A 40 14.45 2.37 -8.40
C ILE A 40 15.47 1.24 -8.34
N SER A 41 15.82 0.79 -7.14
CA SER A 41 16.83 -0.26 -6.91
C SER A 41 16.21 -1.66 -7.05
N SER A 42 15.62 -1.93 -8.21
CA SER A 42 15.00 -3.23 -8.51
C SER A 42 16.06 -4.29 -8.88
N PRO A 43 15.74 -5.59 -8.72
CA PRO A 43 16.58 -6.68 -9.21
C PRO A 43 16.83 -6.58 -10.72
N SER A 44 17.99 -7.07 -11.15
CA SER A 44 18.33 -7.14 -12.59
C SER A 44 17.49 -8.16 -13.37
N ILE A 45 16.92 -9.13 -12.66
CA ILE A 45 16.04 -10.16 -13.23
C ILE A 45 14.60 -9.85 -12.81
N ASN A 46 13.70 -9.66 -13.78
CA ASN A 46 12.27 -9.56 -13.52
C ASN A 46 11.71 -10.97 -13.34
N SER A 47 11.19 -11.27 -12.13
CA SER A 47 10.59 -12.57 -11.79
C SER A 47 9.19 -12.79 -12.36
N GLY A 48 8.58 -11.78 -12.99
CA GLY A 48 7.18 -11.83 -13.45
C GLY A 48 6.16 -11.69 -12.32
N PHE A 49 6.59 -11.32 -11.11
CA PHE A 49 5.69 -11.23 -9.95
C PHE A 49 4.57 -10.20 -10.14
N PHE A 50 4.86 -9.07 -10.79
CA PHE A 50 3.82 -8.09 -11.12
C PHE A 50 2.73 -8.68 -12.04
N ALA A 51 3.14 -9.41 -13.09
CA ALA A 51 2.20 -10.08 -13.98
C ALA A 51 1.33 -11.09 -13.23
N SER A 52 1.92 -11.89 -12.33
CA SER A 52 1.17 -12.83 -11.49
C SER A 52 0.15 -12.14 -10.58
N MET A 53 0.47 -10.97 -10.01
CA MET A 53 -0.49 -10.17 -9.24
C MET A 53 -1.65 -9.65 -10.10
N VAL A 54 -1.37 -9.24 -11.34
CA VAL A 54 -2.40 -8.79 -12.29
C VAL A 54 -3.30 -9.97 -12.70
N GLU A 55 -2.74 -11.12 -12.99
CA GLU A 55 -3.49 -12.34 -13.35
C GLU A 55 -4.37 -12.84 -12.20
N ALA A 56 -3.89 -12.80 -10.96
CA ALA A 56 -4.67 -13.16 -9.77
C ALA A 56 -5.92 -12.28 -9.60
N GLY A 57 -5.85 -11.00 -10.00
CA GLY A 57 -6.98 -10.08 -10.07
C GLY A 57 -7.53 -9.61 -8.71
N ASP A 58 -7.07 -10.18 -7.61
CA ASP A 58 -7.49 -9.84 -6.24
C ASP A 58 -6.58 -8.81 -5.57
N VAL A 59 -5.30 -8.71 -5.95
CA VAL A 59 -4.35 -7.73 -5.42
C VAL A 59 -4.76 -6.30 -5.78
N LYS A 60 -4.93 -5.44 -4.76
CA LYS A 60 -5.32 -4.02 -4.95
C LYS A 60 -4.16 -3.06 -4.68
N ALA A 61 -3.23 -3.43 -3.81
CA ALA A 61 -2.03 -2.63 -3.57
C ALA A 61 -0.83 -3.49 -3.17
N ALA A 62 0.36 -3.04 -3.57
CA ALA A 62 1.65 -3.55 -3.14
C ALA A 62 2.44 -2.44 -2.43
N PHE A 63 3.04 -2.77 -1.30
CA PHE A 63 3.81 -1.85 -0.46
C PHE A 63 5.24 -2.34 -0.35
N ILE A 64 6.19 -1.42 -0.54
CA ILE A 64 7.63 -1.70 -0.56
C ILE A 64 8.43 -0.69 0.25
N GLY A 65 9.69 -1.02 0.51
CA GLY A 65 10.69 -0.15 1.14
C GLY A 65 11.90 0.03 0.24
N HIS A 66 13.10 -0.22 0.78
CA HIS A 66 14.40 -0.24 0.16
C HIS A 66 14.97 1.14 -0.21
N ASP A 67 14.36 1.87 -1.14
CA ASP A 67 14.79 3.21 -1.56
C ASP A 67 14.23 4.26 -0.58
N HIS A 68 15.04 4.77 0.35
CA HIS A 68 14.57 5.48 1.55
C HIS A 68 14.09 6.90 1.31
N VAL A 69 14.47 7.51 0.17
CA VAL A 69 14.01 8.86 -0.18
C VAL A 69 12.95 8.85 -1.29
N ASN A 70 12.37 7.68 -1.56
CA ASN A 70 11.16 7.50 -2.35
C ASN A 70 9.98 7.22 -1.42
N ASP A 71 8.86 7.93 -1.60
CA ASP A 71 7.63 7.70 -0.84
C ASP A 71 6.38 7.77 -1.72
N PHE A 72 6.56 7.73 -3.03
CA PHE A 72 5.46 7.85 -3.97
C PHE A 72 4.55 6.63 -4.01
N SER A 73 3.34 6.86 -4.50
CA SER A 73 2.37 5.82 -4.87
C SER A 73 1.70 6.15 -6.19
N GLY A 74 1.54 5.14 -7.03
CA GLY A 74 0.88 5.28 -8.32
C GLY A 74 0.16 4.01 -8.74
N LYS A 75 -0.79 4.12 -9.66
CA LYS A 75 -1.61 3.00 -10.13
C LYS A 75 -1.10 2.49 -11.48
N LEU A 76 -0.82 1.18 -11.55
CA LEU A 76 -0.41 0.49 -12.76
C LEU A 76 -1.26 -0.78 -12.94
N ASN A 77 -1.90 -0.94 -14.10
CA ASN A 77 -2.77 -2.09 -14.43
C ASN A 77 -3.75 -2.49 -13.32
N GLY A 78 -4.35 -1.49 -12.65
CA GLY A 78 -5.35 -1.72 -11.60
C GLY A 78 -4.77 -1.93 -10.19
N ILE A 79 -3.46 -2.13 -10.04
CA ILE A 79 -2.77 -2.32 -8.76
C ILE A 79 -2.09 -1.01 -8.35
N GLN A 80 -2.25 -0.63 -7.08
CA GLN A 80 -1.55 0.50 -6.50
C GLN A 80 -0.16 0.07 -6.03
N LEU A 81 0.90 0.68 -6.53
CA LEU A 81 2.29 0.43 -6.16
C LEU A 81 2.79 1.56 -5.27
N CYS A 82 3.17 1.24 -4.03
CA CYS A 82 3.40 2.24 -2.98
C CYS A 82 4.77 2.05 -2.30
N TYR A 83 5.63 3.06 -2.31
CA TYR A 83 6.78 3.15 -1.42
C TYR A 83 6.35 3.59 -0.02
N ALA A 84 6.94 3.00 1.01
CA ALA A 84 6.69 3.36 2.41
C ALA A 84 7.37 4.67 2.84
N GLY A 85 8.48 5.01 2.21
CA GLY A 85 9.39 6.07 2.66
C GLY A 85 10.36 5.57 3.74
N GLY A 86 11.40 6.36 4.04
CA GLY A 86 12.38 6.06 5.08
C GLY A 86 11.85 6.40 6.47
N PHE A 87 11.76 5.42 7.36
CA PHE A 87 11.31 5.60 8.75
C PHE A 87 12.48 5.57 9.74
N GLY A 88 13.37 4.60 9.62
CA GLY A 88 14.46 4.36 10.58
C GLY A 88 15.55 5.42 10.56
N TYR A 89 16.06 5.82 11.74
CA TYR A 89 17.14 6.81 11.87
C TYR A 89 18.53 6.25 11.58
N HIS A 90 18.72 4.94 11.69
CA HIS A 90 19.99 4.28 11.38
C HIS A 90 20.22 4.06 9.87
N ALA A 91 19.19 4.21 9.06
CA ALA A 91 19.28 4.12 7.62
C ALA A 91 19.51 5.50 6.98
N TYR A 92 20.05 5.52 5.77
CA TYR A 92 20.26 6.78 5.06
C TYR A 92 18.93 7.54 4.84
N GLY A 93 19.04 8.84 4.67
CA GLY A 93 17.92 9.73 4.39
C GLY A 93 18.43 11.00 3.73
N LYS A 94 17.59 12.02 3.66
CA LYS A 94 17.93 13.31 3.06
C LYS A 94 17.70 14.43 4.07
N ALA A 95 18.68 15.31 4.21
CA ALA A 95 18.59 16.49 5.06
C ALA A 95 17.39 17.37 4.63
N GLY A 96 16.62 17.84 5.59
CA GLY A 96 15.42 18.65 5.34
C GLY A 96 14.19 17.84 4.85
N TRP A 97 14.30 16.52 4.77
CA TRP A 97 13.19 15.64 4.40
C TRP A 97 12.84 14.70 5.55
N SER A 98 11.82 15.06 6.33
CA SER A 98 11.43 14.35 7.53
C SER A 98 11.23 12.86 7.28
N ARG A 99 11.67 12.03 8.25
CA ARG A 99 11.33 10.59 8.26
C ARG A 99 9.82 10.44 8.24
N ARG A 100 9.35 9.33 7.73
CA ARG A 100 7.91 9.10 7.57
C ARG A 100 7.54 7.64 7.61
N ALA A 101 6.36 7.38 8.12
CA ALA A 101 5.71 6.07 8.06
C ALA A 101 4.50 6.14 7.13
N ARG A 102 4.34 5.16 6.25
CA ARG A 102 3.10 4.95 5.53
C ARG A 102 2.13 4.15 6.39
N VAL A 103 0.94 4.69 6.57
CA VAL A 103 -0.16 4.05 7.27
C VAL A 103 -1.13 3.45 6.25
N VAL A 104 -1.56 2.22 6.48
CA VAL A 104 -2.60 1.55 5.69
C VAL A 104 -3.79 1.30 6.59
N SER A 105 -4.97 1.76 6.17
CA SER A 105 -6.23 1.57 6.88
C SER A 105 -7.14 0.67 6.05
N VAL A 106 -7.49 -0.47 6.60
CA VAL A 106 -8.46 -1.39 6.01
C VAL A 106 -9.76 -1.29 6.80
N GLN A 107 -10.83 -0.91 6.12
CA GLN A 107 -12.16 -0.82 6.70
C GLN A 107 -12.94 -2.10 6.38
N LEU A 108 -13.38 -2.79 7.43
CA LEU A 108 -14.20 -3.99 7.31
C LEU A 108 -15.68 -3.64 7.48
N GLU A 109 -16.54 -4.40 6.83
CA GLU A 109 -17.99 -4.25 6.91
C GLU A 109 -18.63 -5.39 7.70
N LYS A 110 -19.61 -5.04 8.55
CA LYS A 110 -20.49 -5.98 9.22
C LYS A 110 -21.94 -5.80 8.75
N SER A 111 -22.70 -6.89 8.69
CA SER A 111 -24.15 -6.84 8.50
C SER A 111 -24.86 -6.39 9.79
N ASP A 112 -26.13 -6.01 9.69
CA ASP A 112 -26.97 -5.70 10.85
C ASP A 112 -27.12 -6.90 11.80
N GLY A 113 -27.04 -8.13 11.29
CA GLY A 113 -26.97 -9.37 12.06
C GLY A 113 -25.61 -9.70 12.66
N GLY A 114 -24.60 -8.82 12.51
CA GLY A 114 -23.28 -8.96 13.10
C GLY A 114 -22.29 -9.82 12.30
N GLU A 115 -22.65 -10.32 11.13
CA GLU A 115 -21.76 -11.12 10.27
C GLU A 115 -20.78 -10.24 9.49
N TRP A 116 -19.54 -10.70 9.32
CA TRP A 116 -18.52 -10.02 8.51
C TRP A 116 -18.81 -10.15 7.01
N ARG A 117 -18.88 -9.01 6.32
CA ARG A 117 -19.08 -8.91 4.85
C ARG A 117 -17.78 -8.69 4.07
N GLY A 118 -16.65 -8.60 4.77
CA GLY A 118 -15.34 -8.42 4.19
C GLY A 118 -14.87 -6.97 4.15
N VAL A 119 -13.92 -6.67 3.26
CA VAL A 119 -13.32 -5.35 3.13
C VAL A 119 -14.27 -4.38 2.44
N LYS A 120 -14.46 -3.20 3.01
CA LYS A 120 -15.22 -2.08 2.44
C LYS A 120 -14.31 -1.12 1.69
N SER A 121 -13.20 -0.71 2.31
CA SER A 121 -12.25 0.20 1.67
C SER A 121 -10.83 0.00 2.19
N ILE A 122 -9.88 0.41 1.38
CA ILE A 122 -8.45 0.46 1.71
C ILE A 122 -7.99 1.88 1.43
N LYS A 123 -7.40 2.52 2.46
CA LYS A 123 -6.86 3.87 2.40
C LYS A 123 -5.41 3.88 2.87
N THR A 124 -4.65 4.85 2.40
CA THR A 124 -3.29 5.09 2.87
C THR A 124 -3.04 6.58 3.07
N TRP A 125 -2.09 6.90 3.94
CA TRP A 125 -1.51 8.23 4.10
C TRP A 125 -0.12 8.07 4.68
N LYS A 126 0.64 9.17 4.72
CA LYS A 126 1.94 9.20 5.39
C LYS A 126 1.88 10.07 6.62
N ARG A 127 2.61 9.67 7.66
CA ARG A 127 2.86 10.48 8.86
C ARG A 127 4.32 10.86 8.89
N LEU A 128 4.59 12.14 8.92
CA LEU A 128 5.92 12.68 9.08
C LEU A 128 6.36 12.56 10.52
N ASP A 129 7.65 12.33 10.74
CA ASP A 129 8.30 12.46 12.02
C ASP A 129 8.75 13.92 12.19
N ASP A 130 7.78 14.77 12.46
CA ASP A 130 7.90 16.17 12.78
C ASP A 130 7.17 16.46 14.10
N PRO A 131 7.34 17.65 14.72
CA PRO A 131 6.70 17.99 16.01
C PRO A 131 5.17 17.86 16.00
N HIS A 132 4.55 17.94 14.83
CA HIS A 132 3.09 17.86 14.67
C HIS A 132 2.62 16.49 14.19
N LEU A 133 3.54 15.56 13.88
CA LEU A 133 3.23 14.28 13.24
C LEU A 133 2.32 14.46 12.02
N THR A 134 2.71 15.40 11.15
CA THR A 134 1.90 15.86 10.02
C THR A 134 1.48 14.72 9.12
N THR A 135 0.20 14.70 8.77
CA THR A 135 -0.37 13.75 7.82
C THR A 135 -0.34 14.34 6.42
N ILE A 136 0.24 13.59 5.46
CA ILE A 136 0.31 13.98 4.05
C ILE A 136 -0.15 12.83 3.14
N ASP A 137 -0.44 13.16 1.88
CA ASP A 137 -0.70 12.23 0.78
C ASP A 137 -1.74 11.15 1.11
N SER A 138 -2.92 11.58 1.56
CA SER A 138 -4.04 10.69 1.84
C SER A 138 -4.72 10.24 0.54
N GLU A 139 -4.82 8.92 0.34
CA GLU A 139 -5.38 8.31 -0.86
C GLU A 139 -6.35 7.18 -0.52
N VAL A 140 -7.37 7.00 -1.37
CA VAL A 140 -8.22 5.80 -1.36
C VAL A 140 -7.68 4.84 -2.42
N LEU A 141 -7.09 3.72 -1.99
CA LEU A 141 -6.50 2.74 -2.88
C LEU A 141 -7.54 1.81 -3.50
N TRP A 142 -8.59 1.49 -2.73
CA TRP A 142 -9.68 0.64 -3.17
C TRP A 142 -10.96 0.92 -2.36
N ASN A 143 -12.13 0.77 -3.01
CA ASN A 143 -13.44 0.91 -2.39
C ASN A 143 -14.43 -0.05 -3.04
N ARG A 144 -15.24 -0.74 -2.23
CA ARG A 144 -16.24 -1.72 -2.68
C ARG A 144 -17.56 -1.08 -3.16
N GLY A 145 -17.76 0.25 -2.99
CA GLY A 145 -19.09 0.84 -3.16
C GLY A 145 -19.97 0.65 -1.91
N SER A 146 -20.82 1.62 -1.60
CA SER A 146 -21.47 1.72 -0.30
C SER A 146 -22.74 0.86 -0.18
N ASN A 147 -22.76 -0.01 0.87
CA ASN A 147 -23.97 -0.37 1.64
C ASN A 147 -23.54 -1.11 2.93
N GLY A 148 -23.68 -0.50 4.12
CA GLY A 148 -23.54 -1.17 5.44
C GLY A 148 -22.70 -0.42 6.50
N MET A 149 -22.79 -0.85 7.77
CA MET A 149 -22.00 -0.33 8.90
C MET A 149 -20.50 -0.64 8.75
N THR A 150 -19.65 0.28 9.21
CA THR A 150 -18.19 0.22 8.98
C THR A 150 -17.41 0.15 10.27
N PHE A 151 -16.47 -0.82 10.34
CA PHE A 151 -15.43 -0.90 11.36
C PHE A 151 -14.07 -0.59 10.73
N SER A 152 -13.22 0.19 11.40
CA SER A 152 -11.89 0.52 10.89
C SER A 152 -10.81 -0.22 11.68
N CYS A 153 -10.01 -1.02 11.00
CA CYS A 153 -8.76 -1.55 11.53
C CYS A 153 -7.61 -0.74 10.92
N ARG A 154 -6.73 -0.19 11.76
CA ARG A 154 -5.54 0.56 11.32
C ARG A 154 -4.31 -0.30 11.53
N VAL A 155 -3.57 -0.53 10.48
CA VAL A 155 -2.26 -1.17 10.54
C VAL A 155 -1.22 -0.10 10.22
N CYS A 156 -0.36 0.22 11.19
CA CYS A 156 0.83 1.03 10.94
C CYS A 156 1.92 0.10 10.43
N MET A 157 2.44 0.39 9.25
CA MET A 157 3.57 -0.34 8.69
C MET A 157 4.83 0.50 8.85
N THR A 158 5.79 -0.06 9.57
CA THR A 158 7.17 0.37 9.55
C THR A 158 7.95 -0.66 8.76
N VAL A 159 8.50 -0.28 7.63
CA VAL A 159 9.49 -1.10 6.95
C VAL A 159 10.82 -0.76 7.60
N ASN A 160 11.24 -1.60 8.55
CA ASN A 160 12.61 -1.55 9.08
C ASN A 160 13.57 -2.14 8.04
N PRO A 161 14.77 -1.56 7.93
CA PRO A 161 15.83 -2.09 7.06
C PRO A 161 16.27 -3.49 7.47
#